data_cefe8d7f707efeec1795d3de76572479
#
_entry.id   cefe8d7f707efeec1795d3de76572479
#
_cell.length_a   1.000
_cell.length_b   1.000
_cell.length_c   1.000
_cell.angle_alpha   90.00
_cell.angle_beta   90.00
_cell.angle_gamma   90.00
#
_symmetry.space_group_name_H-M   'P 1'
#
loop_
_entity.id
_entity.type
_entity.pdbx_description
1 polymer ?
#
loop_
_entity_poly.entity_id
_entity_poly.type
_entity_poly.pdbx_seq_one_letter_code
_entity_poly.pdbx_strand_id
1 'polypeptide(L)'
;MKKSLLLSAMIAMALPTIASASMSVIKDHSGKVVAVDPWSYLDEEVMWTTTRSSNNAGGKVHGQIKMKYAIEDNNWKDSSFNNGSSTFTFAQGVFRHDSLPGWYLGMSNGRTTNYNGTWDSQEYIDQEQWTQLVIGHEAFYEDLRYGVEVMGGSATKDNFWQGRAKLYLDWQIGGGLSFFSYAYSHIDHRRNASDNDQDKYSFKVEPGLQYIINNTTGVWLRQQFAGATLDRVQWGDIKEKSTTTSVGIWHNWGKLSTTLSGGFSHYRKFNASYESNEVFQETRERFMKLTANYPITHRFTLSGELTGALIEQQGLWVTNGEAVNTECKVMIDYNF
;
A
#
# COMPACT_ATOMS: atom_id res chain seq x y z
N MET A 1 6.44 -11.02 -28.01
CA MET A 1 5.92 -12.38 -27.73
C MET A 1 6.13 -12.88 -26.31
N LYS A 2 7.24 -12.55 -25.60
CA LYS A 2 7.46 -13.01 -24.21
C LYS A 2 6.53 -12.36 -23.16
N LYS A 3 6.07 -11.12 -23.36
CA LYS A 3 5.14 -10.40 -22.45
C LYS A 3 3.75 -11.08 -22.35
N SER A 4 3.26 -11.65 -23.45
CA SER A 4 1.98 -12.39 -23.48
C SER A 4 2.04 -13.72 -22.74
N LEU A 5 3.23 -14.35 -22.68
CA LEU A 5 3.42 -15.63 -22.01
C LEU A 5 3.39 -15.50 -20.48
N LEU A 6 3.99 -14.40 -19.93
CA LEU A 6 3.98 -14.15 -18.49
C LEU A 6 2.57 -13.82 -18.01
N LEU A 7 1.84 -12.98 -18.74
CA LEU A 7 0.44 -12.66 -18.44
C LEU A 7 -0.47 -13.89 -18.55
N SER A 8 -0.26 -14.73 -19.57
CA SER A 8 -0.99 -15.99 -19.74
C SER A 8 -0.65 -17.02 -18.67
N ALA A 9 0.61 -17.11 -18.23
CA ALA A 9 1.03 -17.99 -17.14
C ALA A 9 0.45 -17.54 -15.79
N MET A 10 0.38 -16.24 -15.54
CA MET A 10 -0.25 -15.70 -14.33
C MET A 10 -1.76 -15.88 -14.31
N ILE A 11 -2.43 -15.74 -15.46
CA ILE A 11 -3.87 -16.05 -15.61
C ILE A 11 -4.12 -17.55 -15.49
N ALA A 12 -3.24 -18.40 -16.01
CA ALA A 12 -3.37 -19.86 -15.90
C ALA A 12 -3.13 -20.38 -14.47
N MET A 13 -2.30 -19.69 -13.66
CA MET A 13 -2.13 -20.03 -12.24
C MET A 13 -3.32 -19.59 -11.38
N ALA A 14 -4.21 -18.75 -11.90
CA ALA A 14 -5.41 -18.26 -11.22
C ALA A 14 -6.65 -19.16 -11.40
N LEU A 15 -6.56 -20.30 -12.12
CA LEU A 15 -7.68 -21.22 -12.34
C LEU A 15 -7.56 -22.49 -11.48
N PRO A 16 -8.66 -23.16 -11.13
CA PRO A 16 -9.22 -23.18 -9.77
C PRO A 16 -9.14 -24.52 -9.05
N THR A 17 -9.08 -24.50 -7.78
CA THR A 17 -9.69 -25.51 -6.92
C THR A 17 -10.35 -24.83 -5.72
N ILE A 18 -11.58 -25.20 -5.46
CA ILE A 18 -12.52 -24.52 -4.58
C ILE A 18 -12.11 -24.54 -3.09
N ALA A 19 -11.74 -23.42 -2.48
CA ALA A 19 -11.61 -23.20 -1.03
C ALA A 19 -11.81 -21.70 -0.67
N SER A 20 -12.59 -21.39 0.37
CA SER A 20 -13.10 -20.06 0.70
C SER A 20 -12.02 -19.03 0.97
N ALA A 21 -11.94 -17.99 0.13
CA ALA A 21 -11.13 -16.80 0.36
C ALA A 21 -11.80 -15.94 1.42
N SER A 22 -11.07 -15.57 2.43
CA SER A 22 -11.59 -14.66 3.44
C SER A 22 -11.05 -13.25 3.23
N MET A 23 -11.82 -12.40 2.56
CA MET A 23 -11.90 -11.04 3.11
C MET A 23 -12.29 -11.19 4.58
N SER A 24 -11.69 -10.39 5.46
CA SER A 24 -12.08 -10.38 6.87
C SER A 24 -13.50 -9.84 6.99
N VAL A 25 -14.46 -10.75 6.92
CA VAL A 25 -15.89 -10.46 6.91
C VAL A 25 -16.41 -10.58 8.32
N ILE A 26 -17.03 -9.53 8.82
CA ILE A 26 -17.75 -9.54 10.11
C ILE A 26 -19.18 -9.99 9.82
N LYS A 27 -19.62 -11.08 10.47
CA LYS A 27 -20.98 -11.62 10.34
C LYS A 27 -21.71 -11.41 11.66
N ASP A 28 -23.00 -11.13 11.57
CA ASP A 28 -23.91 -11.17 12.72
C ASP A 28 -24.26 -12.61 13.15
N HIS A 29 -25.04 -12.76 14.19
CA HIS A 29 -25.46 -14.06 14.71
C HIS A 29 -26.29 -14.89 13.69
N SER A 30 -26.86 -14.27 12.67
CA SER A 30 -27.59 -14.95 11.59
C SER A 30 -26.69 -15.40 10.44
N GLY A 31 -25.38 -15.08 10.50
CA GLY A 31 -24.41 -15.35 9.43
C GLY A 31 -24.44 -14.32 8.29
N LYS A 32 -25.23 -13.26 8.41
CA LYS A 32 -25.25 -12.16 7.45
C LYS A 32 -24.00 -11.31 7.59
N VAL A 33 -23.37 -10.94 6.48
CA VAL A 33 -22.25 -10.01 6.47
C VAL A 33 -22.74 -8.61 6.86
N VAL A 34 -22.26 -8.10 7.96
CA VAL A 34 -22.59 -6.75 8.45
C VAL A 34 -21.47 -5.76 8.24
N ALA A 35 -20.24 -6.26 8.11
CA ALA A 35 -19.08 -5.45 7.78
C ALA A 35 -18.01 -6.27 7.05
N VAL A 36 -17.16 -5.59 6.30
CA VAL A 36 -15.90 -6.14 5.78
C VAL A 36 -14.80 -5.24 6.32
N ASP A 37 -13.71 -5.84 6.81
CA ASP A 37 -12.56 -5.05 7.24
C ASP A 37 -12.03 -4.27 6.03
N PRO A 38 -12.17 -2.94 5.97
CA PRO A 38 -11.75 -2.14 4.83
C PRO A 38 -10.25 -2.29 4.56
N TRP A 39 -9.48 -2.58 5.60
CA TRP A 39 -8.04 -2.75 5.54
C TRP A 39 -7.62 -4.05 4.86
N SER A 40 -8.53 -5.02 4.69
CA SER A 40 -8.23 -6.27 4.02
C SER A 40 -8.01 -6.14 2.50
N TYR A 41 -8.42 -5.02 1.89
CA TYR A 41 -8.28 -4.74 0.45
C TYR A 41 -7.56 -3.41 0.15
N LEU A 42 -7.15 -2.66 1.18
CA LEU A 42 -6.40 -1.43 1.04
C LEU A 42 -4.88 -1.69 1.04
N ASP A 43 -4.15 -0.71 0.54
CA ASP A 43 -2.71 -0.79 0.31
C ASP A 43 -1.84 -1.10 1.54
N GLU A 44 -0.59 -1.44 1.28
CA GLU A 44 0.46 -1.89 2.20
C GLU A 44 0.66 -1.06 3.48
N GLU A 45 0.36 0.22 3.44
CA GLU A 45 0.52 1.11 4.60
C GLU A 45 -0.42 0.77 5.75
N VAL A 46 -1.43 -0.07 5.50
CA VAL A 46 -2.45 -0.44 6.46
C VAL A 46 -2.36 -1.91 6.89
N MET A 47 -1.42 -2.65 6.34
CA MET A 47 -1.32 -4.10 6.57
C MET A 47 -1.08 -4.50 8.02
N TRP A 48 -0.57 -3.59 8.84
CA TRP A 48 -0.31 -3.82 10.26
C TRP A 48 -1.58 -3.96 11.10
N THR A 49 -2.73 -3.56 10.56
CA THR A 49 -3.99 -3.49 11.29
C THR A 49 -4.94 -4.64 11.01
N THR A 50 -4.73 -5.40 9.91
CA THR A 50 -5.73 -6.33 9.39
C THR A 50 -5.74 -7.71 10.02
N THR A 51 -4.78 -8.07 10.83
CA THR A 51 -4.75 -9.39 11.45
C THR A 51 -5.68 -9.48 12.65
N ARG A 52 -6.99 -9.56 12.41
CA ARG A 52 -7.83 -10.30 13.33
C ARG A 52 -7.47 -11.78 13.18
N SER A 53 -6.61 -12.28 14.02
CA SER A 53 -6.52 -13.72 14.23
C SER A 53 -7.85 -14.18 14.82
N SER A 54 -8.75 -14.58 13.96
CA SER A 54 -10.08 -15.06 14.35
C SER A 54 -10.07 -16.50 14.85
N ASN A 55 -8.91 -17.14 14.91
CA ASN A 55 -8.85 -18.52 15.30
C ASN A 55 -7.87 -18.71 16.45
N ASN A 56 -8.41 -18.91 17.62
CA ASN A 56 -7.81 -19.51 18.80
C ASN A 56 -7.18 -20.87 18.44
N ALA A 57 -6.05 -20.88 17.80
CA ALA A 57 -5.19 -22.02 17.67
C ALA A 57 -4.35 -22.14 18.93
N GLY A 58 -4.95 -22.07 20.13
CA GLY A 58 -4.38 -22.53 21.40
C GLY A 58 -2.97 -22.04 21.79
N GLY A 59 -2.42 -21.05 21.08
CA GLY A 59 -1.07 -20.53 21.27
C GLY A 59 -1.08 -19.13 21.91
N LYS A 60 -0.10 -18.88 22.77
CA LYS A 60 0.08 -17.57 23.41
C LYS A 60 0.51 -16.48 22.41
N VAL A 61 1.08 -16.85 21.27
CA VAL A 61 1.51 -15.96 20.19
C VAL A 61 0.77 -16.32 18.91
N HIS A 62 0.24 -15.33 18.24
CA HIS A 62 -0.43 -15.47 16.95
C HIS A 62 -0.09 -14.29 16.05
N GLY A 63 -0.28 -14.44 14.77
CA GLY A 63 0.05 -13.38 13.83
C GLY A 63 0.03 -13.79 12.36
N GLN A 64 0.62 -12.94 11.57
CA GLN A 64 0.76 -13.14 10.14
C GLN A 64 2.19 -12.83 9.69
N ILE A 65 2.70 -13.60 8.76
CA ILE A 65 3.93 -13.31 8.02
C ILE A 65 3.58 -13.30 6.53
N LYS A 66 4.03 -12.28 5.84
CA LYS A 66 3.85 -12.10 4.40
C LYS A 66 5.21 -12.03 3.70
N MET A 67 5.31 -12.69 2.57
CA MET A 67 6.37 -12.50 1.58
C MET A 67 5.76 -11.88 0.33
N LYS A 68 6.45 -10.92 -0.27
CA LYS A 68 5.96 -10.20 -1.44
C LYS A 68 7.07 -10.03 -2.48
N TYR A 69 6.70 -10.18 -3.74
CA TYR A 69 7.49 -9.77 -4.88
C TYR A 69 6.67 -8.83 -5.75
N ALA A 70 7.20 -7.65 -6.02
CA ALA A 70 6.58 -6.63 -6.86
C ALA A 70 7.54 -6.24 -7.98
N ILE A 71 6.99 -5.97 -9.15
CA ILE A 71 7.72 -5.43 -10.29
C ILE A 71 6.91 -4.27 -10.83
N GLU A 72 7.59 -3.15 -11.04
CA GLU A 72 7.03 -1.94 -11.58
C GLU A 72 7.81 -1.52 -12.83
N ASP A 73 7.12 -1.01 -13.83
CA ASP A 73 7.71 -0.54 -15.08
C ASP A 73 7.00 0.74 -15.54
N ASN A 74 7.79 1.80 -15.75
CA ASN A 74 7.35 3.10 -16.25
C ASN A 74 7.82 3.28 -17.70
N ASN A 75 6.90 3.20 -18.64
CA ASN A 75 7.15 3.36 -20.06
C ASN A 75 6.74 4.77 -20.50
N TRP A 76 7.69 5.66 -20.60
CA TRP A 76 7.51 7.00 -21.14
C TRP A 76 7.40 6.95 -22.67
N LYS A 77 6.67 7.88 -23.26
CA LYS A 77 6.61 8.03 -24.74
C LYS A 77 7.99 8.22 -25.34
N ASP A 78 8.87 8.94 -24.62
CA ASP A 78 10.28 8.98 -24.94
C ASP A 78 11.00 7.85 -24.20
N SER A 79 11.46 6.84 -24.95
CA SER A 79 12.08 5.63 -24.39
C SER A 79 13.38 5.86 -23.61
N SER A 80 14.03 7.02 -23.77
CA SER A 80 15.25 7.37 -23.03
C SER A 80 15.00 7.57 -21.52
N PHE A 81 13.75 7.76 -21.11
CA PHE A 81 13.34 7.94 -19.71
C PHE A 81 12.64 6.73 -19.09
N ASN A 82 12.60 5.62 -19.79
CA ASN A 82 12.02 4.41 -19.24
C ASN A 82 12.80 3.92 -18.03
N ASN A 83 12.08 3.56 -16.97
CA ASN A 83 12.65 3.03 -15.75
C ASN A 83 11.73 2.00 -15.12
N GLY A 84 12.27 1.22 -14.21
CA GLY A 84 11.52 0.22 -13.49
C GLY A 84 12.17 -0.15 -12.17
N SER A 85 11.45 -0.90 -11.36
CA SER A 85 11.95 -1.44 -10.11
C SER A 85 11.44 -2.86 -9.86
N SER A 86 12.20 -3.62 -9.08
CA SER A 86 11.71 -4.84 -8.46
C SER A 86 11.92 -4.78 -6.96
N THR A 87 10.89 -5.13 -6.21
CA THR A 87 10.94 -5.15 -4.75
C THR A 87 10.66 -6.56 -4.25
N PHE A 88 11.55 -7.09 -3.43
CA PHE A 88 11.35 -8.33 -2.71
C PHE A 88 11.27 -8.05 -1.21
N THR A 89 10.11 -8.26 -0.61
CA THR A 89 9.91 -8.22 0.83
C THR A 89 10.10 -9.62 1.37
N PHE A 90 11.18 -9.83 2.13
CA PHE A 90 11.56 -11.15 2.66
C PHE A 90 10.62 -11.61 3.78
N ALA A 91 10.30 -10.68 4.68
CA ALA A 91 9.38 -10.92 5.77
C ALA A 91 8.70 -9.60 6.15
N GLN A 92 7.40 -9.62 6.13
CA GLN A 92 6.57 -8.58 6.68
C GLN A 92 5.60 -9.27 7.62
N GLY A 93 5.67 -8.98 8.90
CA GLY A 93 4.90 -9.73 9.88
C GLY A 93 4.32 -8.87 10.97
N VAL A 94 3.19 -9.34 11.51
CA VAL A 94 2.54 -8.81 12.72
C VAL A 94 2.41 -9.92 13.72
N PHE A 95 2.80 -9.65 14.95
CA PHE A 95 2.82 -10.58 16.06
C PHE A 95 1.97 -10.02 17.20
N ARG A 96 1.09 -10.83 17.75
CA ARG A 96 0.22 -10.53 18.88
C ARG A 96 0.41 -11.56 19.97
N HIS A 97 0.17 -11.18 21.20
CA HIS A 97 0.23 -12.08 22.35
C HIS A 97 -1.05 -11.96 23.18
N ASP A 98 -1.64 -13.09 23.56
CA ASP A 98 -2.93 -13.14 24.28
C ASP A 98 -2.92 -12.38 25.62
N SER A 99 -1.76 -12.30 26.29
CA SER A 99 -1.63 -11.55 27.55
C SER A 99 -1.52 -10.04 27.37
N LEU A 100 -1.42 -9.55 26.13
CA LEU A 100 -1.30 -8.12 25.79
C LEU A 100 -2.43 -7.72 24.82
N PRO A 101 -3.69 -7.71 25.28
CA PRO A 101 -4.82 -7.46 24.42
C PRO A 101 -4.69 -6.09 23.71
N GLY A 102 -4.95 -6.10 22.43
CA GLY A 102 -4.86 -4.91 21.58
C GLY A 102 -3.44 -4.55 21.12
N TRP A 103 -2.38 -4.98 21.81
CA TRP A 103 -1.01 -4.69 21.41
C TRP A 103 -0.52 -5.63 20.31
N TYR A 104 0.29 -5.08 19.42
CA TYR A 104 0.99 -5.84 18.39
C TYR A 104 2.38 -5.27 18.11
N LEU A 105 3.24 -6.17 17.67
CA LEU A 105 4.56 -5.84 17.16
C LEU A 105 4.60 -6.19 15.68
N GLY A 106 5.08 -5.27 14.86
CA GLY A 106 5.25 -5.47 13.43
C GLY A 106 6.72 -5.37 13.03
N MET A 107 7.09 -6.10 12.00
CA MET A 107 8.38 -5.96 11.34
C MET A 107 8.24 -6.12 9.83
N SER A 108 9.08 -5.41 9.09
CA SER A 108 9.19 -5.58 7.66
C SER A 108 10.63 -5.38 7.22
N ASN A 109 11.12 -6.23 6.33
CA ASN A 109 12.38 -6.04 5.67
C ASN A 109 12.30 -6.44 4.20
N GLY A 110 13.10 -5.80 3.37
CA GLY A 110 13.09 -6.07 1.95
C GLY A 110 14.25 -5.44 1.23
N ARG A 111 14.20 -5.62 -0.07
CA ARG A 111 15.18 -5.10 -1.01
C ARG A 111 14.47 -4.58 -2.25
N THR A 112 14.81 -3.36 -2.63
CA THR A 112 14.39 -2.75 -3.90
C THR A 112 15.59 -2.65 -4.83
N THR A 113 15.42 -3.01 -6.09
CA THR A 113 16.42 -2.87 -7.15
C THR A 113 15.82 -2.00 -8.24
N ASN A 114 16.52 -0.94 -8.61
CA ASN A 114 16.10 0.02 -9.63
C ASN A 114 16.85 -0.21 -10.93
N TYR A 115 16.16 0.00 -12.04
CA TYR A 115 16.65 -0.21 -13.40
C TYR A 115 16.35 0.98 -14.29
N ASN A 116 17.25 1.29 -15.24
CA ASN A 116 16.93 2.08 -16.42
C ASN A 116 16.44 1.15 -17.54
N GLY A 117 15.62 1.67 -18.43
CA GLY A 117 15.10 0.91 -19.58
C GLY A 117 13.82 0.16 -19.26
N THR A 118 13.40 -0.65 -20.22
CA THR A 118 12.22 -1.51 -20.10
C THR A 118 12.62 -2.94 -19.71
N TRP A 119 11.63 -3.78 -19.46
CA TRP A 119 11.83 -5.22 -19.15
C TRP A 119 12.74 -5.98 -20.11
N ASP A 120 12.83 -5.54 -21.36
CA ASP A 120 13.63 -6.22 -22.40
C ASP A 120 15.08 -5.68 -22.50
N SER A 121 15.38 -4.53 -21.85
CA SER A 121 16.68 -3.85 -21.91
C SER A 121 16.98 -3.12 -20.60
N GLN A 122 17.03 -3.87 -19.51
CA GLN A 122 17.27 -3.31 -18.19
C GLN A 122 18.76 -3.07 -17.95
N GLU A 123 19.09 -1.86 -17.56
CA GLU A 123 20.39 -1.50 -17.02
C GLU A 123 20.22 -1.26 -15.51
N TYR A 124 20.99 -2.00 -14.71
CA TYR A 124 21.00 -1.85 -13.26
C TYR A 124 21.45 -0.45 -12.86
N ILE A 125 20.68 0.24 -12.01
CA ILE A 125 21.06 1.52 -11.42
C ILE A 125 21.61 1.30 -10.01
N ASP A 126 20.78 0.84 -9.10
CA ASP A 126 21.14 0.68 -7.70
C ASP A 126 20.22 -0.32 -6.96
N GLN A 127 20.60 -0.58 -5.71
CA GLN A 127 19.89 -1.47 -4.83
C GLN A 127 19.84 -0.90 -3.42
N GLU A 128 18.68 -0.98 -2.79
CA GLU A 128 18.45 -0.57 -1.43
C GLU A 128 17.90 -1.73 -0.60
N GLN A 129 18.45 -1.93 0.61
CA GLN A 129 17.86 -2.83 1.62
C GLN A 129 17.28 -1.97 2.73
N TRP A 130 16.10 -2.35 3.20
CA TRP A 130 15.40 -1.63 4.24
C TRP A 130 14.83 -2.55 5.31
N THR A 131 14.70 -2.01 6.52
CA THR A 131 14.10 -2.68 7.68
C THR A 131 13.23 -1.69 8.42
N GLN A 132 12.06 -2.14 8.85
CA GLN A 132 11.08 -1.37 9.62
C GLN A 132 10.60 -2.19 10.81
N LEU A 133 10.40 -1.53 11.95
CA LEU A 133 9.78 -2.06 13.15
C LEU A 133 8.58 -1.21 13.51
N VAL A 134 7.51 -1.84 13.94
CA VAL A 134 6.24 -1.19 14.31
C VAL A 134 5.80 -1.70 15.68
N ILE A 135 5.34 -0.79 16.52
CA ILE A 135 4.57 -1.10 17.72
C ILE A 135 3.22 -0.41 17.56
N GLY A 136 2.13 -1.16 17.80
CA GLY A 136 0.80 -0.60 17.72
C GLY A 136 -0.12 -1.15 18.80
N HIS A 137 -1.19 -0.41 19.01
CA HIS A 137 -2.28 -0.79 19.89
C HIS A 137 -3.60 -0.49 19.21
N GLU A 138 -4.52 -1.45 19.24
CA GLU A 138 -5.90 -1.26 18.79
C GLU A 138 -6.90 -1.51 19.91
N ALA A 139 -8.00 -0.79 19.88
CA ALA A 139 -9.10 -0.95 20.81
C ALA A 139 -10.43 -0.95 20.04
N PHE A 140 -11.43 -1.51 20.71
CA PHE A 140 -12.80 -1.60 20.21
C PHE A 140 -13.73 -0.96 21.23
N TYR A 141 -14.60 -0.11 20.75
CA TYR A 141 -15.69 0.44 21.55
C TYR A 141 -16.97 0.36 20.71
N GLU A 142 -17.89 -0.52 21.09
CA GLU A 142 -19.10 -0.83 20.33
C GLU A 142 -18.78 -1.12 18.85
N ASP A 143 -19.30 -0.32 17.94
CA ASP A 143 -19.12 -0.45 16.50
C ASP A 143 -17.89 0.30 15.97
N LEU A 144 -17.08 0.87 16.85
CA LEU A 144 -15.87 1.60 16.51
C LEU A 144 -14.63 0.79 16.86
N ARG A 145 -13.76 0.58 15.87
CA ARG A 145 -12.38 0.13 16.01
C ARG A 145 -11.45 1.30 15.77
N TYR A 146 -10.48 1.48 16.64
CA TYR A 146 -9.46 2.52 16.46
C TYR A 146 -8.12 2.05 16.98
N GLY A 147 -7.05 2.66 16.52
CA GLY A 147 -5.72 2.29 16.97
C GLY A 147 -4.66 3.33 16.63
N VAL A 148 -3.49 3.07 17.21
CA VAL A 148 -2.28 3.89 17.05
C VAL A 148 -1.11 2.98 16.69
N GLU A 149 -0.22 3.49 15.84
CA GLU A 149 1.03 2.83 15.49
C GLU A 149 2.19 3.81 15.58
N VAL A 150 3.34 3.32 16.03
CA VAL A 150 4.63 4.02 15.90
C VAL A 150 5.58 3.09 15.16
N MET A 151 6.23 3.61 14.14
CA MET A 151 7.18 2.89 13.31
C MET A 151 8.53 3.60 13.31
N GLY A 152 9.58 2.81 13.37
CA GLY A 152 10.94 3.24 13.06
C GLY A 152 11.54 2.34 11.99
N GLY A 153 12.40 2.90 11.14
CA GLY A 153 13.03 2.13 10.07
C GLY A 153 14.32 2.75 9.57
N SER A 154 15.09 1.94 8.86
CA SER A 154 16.33 2.37 8.20
C SER A 154 16.51 1.66 6.88
N ALA A 155 17.35 2.26 6.00
CA ALA A 155 17.76 1.65 4.76
C ALA A 155 19.25 1.83 4.54
N THR A 156 19.84 0.98 3.70
CA THR A 156 21.29 0.96 3.45
C THR A 156 21.77 2.10 2.55
N LYS A 157 20.87 2.64 1.72
CA LYS A 157 21.18 3.74 0.84
C LYS A 157 21.07 5.06 1.60
N ASP A 158 22.04 5.97 1.38
CA ASP A 158 22.05 7.35 1.90
C ASP A 158 21.94 7.47 3.43
N ASN A 159 22.37 6.44 4.21
CA ASN A 159 22.19 6.40 5.66
C ASN A 159 20.77 6.82 6.09
N PHE A 160 19.80 6.31 5.39
CA PHE A 160 18.40 6.65 5.57
C PHE A 160 17.84 6.09 6.88
N TRP A 161 17.10 6.92 7.61
CA TRP A 161 16.24 6.49 8.70
C TRP A 161 14.87 7.18 8.58
N GLN A 162 13.86 6.57 9.15
CA GLN A 162 12.50 7.07 9.13
C GLN A 162 11.77 6.81 10.44
N GLY A 163 10.82 7.67 10.74
CA GLY A 163 9.88 7.51 11.84
C GLY A 163 8.47 7.88 11.43
N ARG A 164 7.47 7.13 11.91
CA ARG A 164 6.07 7.40 11.60
C ARG A 164 5.20 7.19 12.84
N ALA A 165 4.27 8.10 13.05
CA ALA A 165 3.15 7.91 13.97
C ALA A 165 1.86 7.89 13.15
N LYS A 166 0.98 6.90 13.38
CA LYS A 166 -0.25 6.68 12.64
C LYS A 166 -1.43 6.46 13.59
N LEU A 167 -2.55 7.04 13.23
CA LEU A 167 -3.86 6.83 13.83
C LEU A 167 -4.78 6.19 12.79
N TYR A 168 -5.63 5.27 13.19
CA TYR A 168 -6.65 4.71 12.29
C TYR A 168 -7.95 4.45 13.05
N LEU A 169 -9.03 4.45 12.30
CA LEU A 169 -10.37 4.12 12.80
C LEU A 169 -11.20 3.43 11.71
N ASP A 170 -12.13 2.61 12.16
CA ASP A 170 -13.16 1.94 11.36
C ASP A 170 -14.46 1.92 12.18
N TRP A 171 -15.49 2.59 11.68
CA TRP A 171 -16.76 2.76 12.34
C TRP A 171 -17.89 2.16 11.52
N GLN A 172 -18.57 1.17 12.10
CA GLN A 172 -19.72 0.51 11.53
C GLN A 172 -20.98 1.37 11.82
N ILE A 173 -21.41 2.17 10.83
CA ILE A 173 -22.55 3.09 11.00
C ILE A 173 -23.88 2.33 11.05
N GLY A 174 -23.92 1.13 10.42
CA GLY A 174 -25.12 0.30 10.32
C GLY A 174 -25.69 0.25 8.90
N GLY A 175 -26.61 -0.68 8.65
CA GLY A 175 -27.21 -0.87 7.33
C GLY A 175 -26.24 -1.29 6.22
N GLY A 176 -25.07 -1.84 6.60
CA GLY A 176 -24.00 -2.19 5.65
C GLY A 176 -23.07 -1.03 5.30
N LEU A 177 -23.27 0.15 5.90
CA LEU A 177 -22.42 1.33 5.71
C LEU A 177 -21.35 1.40 6.80
N SER A 178 -20.09 1.62 6.42
CA SER A 178 -18.97 1.87 7.32
C SER A 178 -18.21 3.11 6.88
N PHE A 179 -17.67 3.84 7.85
CA PHE A 179 -16.66 4.88 7.64
C PHE A 179 -15.31 4.37 8.12
N PHE A 180 -14.27 4.57 7.36
CA PHE A 180 -12.92 4.25 7.76
C PHE A 180 -11.96 5.40 7.45
N SER A 181 -10.92 5.53 8.23
CA SER A 181 -9.91 6.55 7.99
C SER A 181 -8.59 6.17 8.65
N TYR A 182 -7.50 6.62 8.07
CA TYR A 182 -6.24 6.73 8.79
C TYR A 182 -5.60 8.09 8.56
N ALA A 183 -4.74 8.47 9.51
CA ALA A 183 -3.89 9.64 9.40
C ALA A 183 -2.50 9.28 9.93
N TYR A 184 -1.46 9.75 9.27
CA TYR A 184 -0.11 9.63 9.80
C TYR A 184 0.72 10.91 9.63
N SER A 185 1.71 11.03 10.52
CA SER A 185 2.83 11.95 10.38
C SER A 185 4.11 11.13 10.26
N HIS A 186 4.98 11.53 9.34
CA HIS A 186 6.16 10.78 8.98
C HIS A 186 7.36 11.72 8.84
N ILE A 187 8.50 11.29 9.32
CA ILE A 187 9.81 11.96 9.14
C ILE A 187 10.75 10.99 8.43
N ASP A 188 11.39 11.48 7.37
CA ASP A 188 12.48 10.80 6.68
C ASP A 188 13.73 11.64 6.81
N HIS A 189 14.84 11.01 7.14
CA HIS A 189 16.16 11.62 7.13
C HIS A 189 17.06 10.87 6.15
N ARG A 190 17.72 11.61 5.27
CA ARG A 190 18.71 11.07 4.31
C ARG A 190 19.99 11.86 4.42
N ARG A 191 21.11 11.17 4.54
CA ARG A 191 22.44 11.75 4.50
C ARG A 191 23.13 11.29 3.22
N ASN A 192 23.24 12.17 2.25
CA ASN A 192 23.96 11.89 1.00
C ASN A 192 25.48 11.99 1.23
N ALA A 193 26.26 11.25 0.42
CA ALA A 193 27.73 11.28 0.44
C ALA A 193 28.33 12.66 0.15
N SER A 194 27.55 13.62 -0.31
CA SER A 194 27.90 15.02 -0.57
C SER A 194 27.60 15.99 0.57
N ASP A 195 27.42 15.50 1.82
CA ASP A 195 27.12 16.27 3.04
C ASP A 195 25.80 17.06 3.02
N ASN A 196 24.89 16.75 2.12
CA ASN A 196 23.56 17.35 2.09
C ASN A 196 22.60 16.51 2.92
N ASP A 197 22.50 16.78 4.21
CA ASP A 197 21.44 16.23 5.03
C ASP A 197 20.08 16.75 4.52
N GLN A 198 19.11 15.86 4.41
CA GLN A 198 17.75 16.19 3.96
C GLN A 198 16.75 15.60 4.92
N ASP A 199 15.93 16.46 5.50
CA ASP A 199 14.78 16.05 6.29
C ASP A 199 13.51 16.25 5.47
N LYS A 200 12.66 15.23 5.46
CA LYS A 200 11.33 15.29 4.87
C LYS A 200 10.30 15.03 5.95
N TYR A 201 9.45 16.01 6.20
CA TYR A 201 8.29 15.90 7.07
C TYR A 201 7.06 15.74 6.20
N SER A 202 6.31 14.66 6.40
CA SER A 202 5.10 14.40 5.63
C SER A 202 3.92 14.06 6.52
N PHE A 203 2.73 14.30 5.99
CA PHE A 203 1.48 13.88 6.59
C PHE A 203 0.57 13.29 5.52
N LYS A 204 -0.34 12.42 5.95
CA LYS A 204 -1.37 11.85 5.10
C LYS A 204 -2.64 11.63 5.90
N VAL A 205 -3.77 11.93 5.30
CA VAL A 205 -5.10 11.62 5.84
C VAL A 205 -5.92 10.98 4.73
N GLU A 206 -6.61 9.89 5.05
CA GLU A 206 -7.34 9.12 4.06
C GLU A 206 -8.68 8.63 4.61
N PRO A 207 -9.73 9.48 4.55
CA PRO A 207 -11.10 9.06 4.82
C PRO A 207 -11.68 8.22 3.68
N GLY A 208 -12.55 7.29 4.05
CA GLY A 208 -13.28 6.45 3.12
C GLY A 208 -14.64 6.00 3.64
N LEU A 209 -15.48 5.59 2.71
CA LEU A 209 -16.78 4.99 2.97
C LEU A 209 -16.85 3.64 2.26
N GLN A 210 -17.46 2.67 2.91
CA GLN A 210 -17.74 1.36 2.34
C GLN A 210 -19.21 1.06 2.50
N TYR A 211 -19.79 0.43 1.47
CA TYR A 211 -21.16 -0.06 1.51
C TYR A 211 -21.23 -1.51 1.07
N ILE A 212 -21.84 -2.36 1.89
CA ILE A 212 -22.07 -3.78 1.61
C ILE A 212 -23.38 -3.92 0.86
N ILE A 213 -23.32 -4.31 -0.42
CA ILE A 213 -24.49 -4.51 -1.26
C ILE A 213 -25.19 -5.82 -0.88
N ASN A 214 -24.40 -6.87 -0.66
CA ASN A 214 -24.86 -8.18 -0.23
C ASN A 214 -23.71 -8.98 0.42
N ASN A 215 -23.96 -10.22 0.81
CA ASN A 215 -22.98 -11.07 1.51
C ASN A 215 -21.70 -11.37 0.73
N THR A 216 -21.65 -11.08 -0.56
CA THR A 216 -20.51 -11.38 -1.44
C THR A 216 -19.95 -10.16 -2.13
N THR A 217 -20.63 -9.02 -2.07
CA THR A 217 -20.26 -7.83 -2.86
C THR A 217 -20.38 -6.56 -2.04
N GLY A 218 -19.41 -5.70 -2.17
CA GLY A 218 -19.49 -4.33 -1.64
C GLY A 218 -18.68 -3.36 -2.49
N VAL A 219 -18.91 -2.09 -2.25
CA VAL A 219 -18.27 -0.97 -2.93
C VAL A 219 -17.64 -0.05 -1.90
N TRP A 220 -16.62 0.68 -2.31
CA TRP A 220 -15.98 1.67 -1.47
C TRP A 220 -15.57 2.91 -2.26
N LEU A 221 -15.48 4.02 -1.55
CA LEU A 221 -14.94 5.30 -2.01
C LEU A 221 -13.89 5.74 -1.00
N ARG A 222 -12.76 6.26 -1.48
CA ARG A 222 -11.66 6.73 -0.68
C ARG A 222 -11.12 8.04 -1.22
N GLN A 223 -10.83 8.97 -0.33
CA GLN A 223 -10.18 10.23 -0.64
C GLN A 223 -8.90 10.37 0.18
N GLN A 224 -7.78 10.53 -0.48
CA GLN A 224 -6.48 10.75 0.16
C GLN A 224 -6.08 12.22 0.02
N PHE A 225 -5.54 12.77 1.10
CA PHE A 225 -4.85 14.05 1.14
C PHE A 225 -3.48 13.84 1.75
N ALA A 226 -2.44 14.25 1.05
CA ALA A 226 -1.09 14.18 1.59
C ALA A 226 -0.30 15.44 1.30
N GLY A 227 0.69 15.72 2.14
CA GLY A 227 1.60 16.81 1.95
C GLY A 227 2.95 16.52 2.59
N ALA A 228 3.98 17.19 2.10
CA ALA A 228 5.31 17.12 2.67
C ALA A 228 6.03 18.46 2.55
N THR A 229 6.99 18.64 3.46
CA THR A 229 8.01 19.69 3.38
C THR A 229 9.37 19.01 3.39
N LEU A 230 10.19 19.32 2.39
CA LEU A 230 11.60 18.97 2.35
C LEU A 230 12.40 20.19 2.80
N ASP A 231 13.16 20.00 3.87
CA ASP A 231 14.19 20.98 4.27
C ASP A 231 15.45 20.70 3.45
N ARG A 232 15.84 21.63 2.59
CA ARG A 232 17.06 21.58 1.78
C ARG A 232 17.89 22.82 2.05
N VAL A 233 19.04 22.61 2.65
CA VAL A 233 19.99 23.68 3.02
C VAL A 233 20.35 24.61 1.85
N GLN A 234 20.33 24.15 0.61
CA GLN A 234 20.80 24.92 -0.55
C GLN A 234 19.68 25.57 -1.40
N TRP A 235 18.42 25.11 -1.34
CA TRP A 235 17.38 25.47 -2.31
C TRP A 235 16.12 26.06 -1.66
N GLY A 236 16.10 26.20 -0.34
CA GLY A 236 14.92 26.58 0.43
C GLY A 236 13.89 25.44 0.55
N ASP A 237 12.81 25.71 1.24
CA ASP A 237 11.76 24.72 1.51
C ASP A 237 11.01 24.30 0.26
N ILE A 238 11.05 23.01 -0.04
CA ILE A 238 10.24 22.42 -1.09
C ILE A 238 9.00 21.81 -0.46
N LYS A 239 7.84 22.15 -0.99
CA LYS A 239 6.56 21.58 -0.56
C LYS A 239 5.99 20.63 -1.60
N GLU A 240 5.40 19.56 -1.10
CA GLU A 240 4.67 18.58 -1.90
C GLU A 240 3.22 18.53 -1.43
N LYS A 241 2.29 18.38 -2.37
CA LYS A 241 0.87 18.15 -2.10
C LYS A 241 0.35 17.09 -3.04
N SER A 242 -0.45 16.18 -2.54
CA SER A 242 -1.18 15.23 -3.38
C SER A 242 -2.60 15.01 -2.90
N THR A 243 -3.46 14.71 -3.85
CA THR A 243 -4.81 14.25 -3.61
C THR A 243 -5.08 13.04 -4.49
N THR A 244 -5.71 12.02 -3.94
CA THR A 244 -6.09 10.83 -4.70
C THR A 244 -7.52 10.47 -4.35
N THR A 245 -8.36 10.35 -5.37
CA THR A 245 -9.72 9.83 -5.24
C THR A 245 -9.75 8.45 -5.87
N SER A 246 -10.25 7.46 -5.17
CA SER A 246 -10.39 6.11 -5.69
C SER A 246 -11.71 5.48 -5.29
N VAL A 247 -12.21 4.62 -6.17
CA VAL A 247 -13.42 3.83 -5.96
C VAL A 247 -13.11 2.38 -6.27
N GLY A 248 -13.82 1.48 -5.64
CA GLY A 248 -13.64 0.07 -5.94
C GLY A 248 -14.86 -0.76 -5.61
N ILE A 249 -14.87 -1.92 -6.18
CA ILE A 249 -15.83 -2.98 -5.93
C ILE A 249 -15.06 -4.24 -5.57
N TRP A 250 -15.47 -4.90 -4.52
CA TRP A 250 -14.99 -6.23 -4.19
C TRP A 250 -16.11 -7.27 -4.39
N HIS A 251 -15.70 -8.47 -4.74
CA HIS A 251 -16.60 -9.61 -4.88
C HIS A 251 -15.94 -10.91 -4.43
N ASN A 252 -16.71 -11.73 -3.70
CA ASN A 252 -16.31 -13.06 -3.23
C ASN A 252 -16.97 -14.14 -4.10
N TRP A 253 -16.17 -14.88 -4.84
CA TRP A 253 -16.55 -16.01 -5.72
C TRP A 253 -16.43 -17.36 -5.00
N GLY A 254 -16.75 -17.40 -3.72
CA GLY A 254 -16.50 -18.56 -2.88
C GLY A 254 -15.12 -18.51 -2.24
N LYS A 255 -14.11 -19.21 -2.75
CA LYS A 255 -12.73 -19.15 -2.24
C LYS A 255 -11.94 -17.98 -2.80
N LEU A 256 -12.21 -17.57 -4.02
CA LEU A 256 -11.54 -16.43 -4.64
C LEU A 256 -12.22 -15.13 -4.23
N SER A 257 -11.50 -14.18 -3.72
CA SER A 257 -11.96 -12.79 -3.61
C SER A 257 -11.21 -11.90 -4.58
N THR A 258 -11.94 -11.00 -5.22
CA THR A 258 -11.38 -10.05 -6.16
C THR A 258 -11.79 -8.63 -5.78
N THR A 259 -10.91 -7.67 -6.02
CA THR A 259 -11.22 -6.25 -5.91
C THR A 259 -10.77 -5.57 -7.19
N LEU A 260 -11.70 -4.91 -7.86
CA LEU A 260 -11.42 -4.01 -8.97
C LEU A 260 -11.55 -2.59 -8.45
N SER A 261 -10.54 -1.77 -8.66
CA SER A 261 -10.55 -0.38 -8.25
C SER A 261 -9.95 0.51 -9.33
N GLY A 262 -10.25 1.80 -9.25
CA GLY A 262 -9.65 2.80 -10.11
C GLY A 262 -9.76 4.17 -9.48
N GLY A 263 -8.97 5.09 -9.98
CA GLY A 263 -8.94 6.41 -9.39
C GLY A 263 -8.14 7.42 -10.20
N PHE A 264 -8.07 8.58 -9.61
CA PHE A 264 -7.34 9.72 -10.11
C PHE A 264 -6.47 10.30 -9.00
N SER A 265 -5.20 10.54 -9.31
CA SER A 265 -4.24 11.19 -8.42
C SER A 265 -3.71 12.48 -9.05
N HIS A 266 -3.53 13.48 -8.22
CA HIS A 266 -2.90 14.74 -8.59
C HIS A 266 -1.82 15.08 -7.56
N TYR A 267 -0.58 15.19 -8.03
CA TYR A 267 0.58 15.53 -7.23
C TYR A 267 1.22 16.82 -7.75
N ARG A 268 1.64 17.68 -6.82
CA ARG A 268 2.39 18.91 -7.12
C ARG A 268 3.55 19.07 -6.16
N LYS A 269 4.70 19.45 -6.72
CA LYS A 269 5.92 19.82 -6.00
C LYS A 269 6.30 21.23 -6.39
N PHE A 270 6.52 22.12 -5.43
CA PHE A 270 6.76 23.53 -5.66
C PHE A 270 7.70 24.14 -4.61
N ASN A 271 8.38 25.24 -4.97
CA ASN A 271 9.19 25.99 -4.04
C ASN A 271 8.31 26.95 -3.24
N ALA A 272 8.40 26.89 -1.91
CA ALA A 272 7.64 27.75 -1.01
C ALA A 272 8.36 29.05 -0.65
N SER A 273 9.68 29.12 -0.91
CA SER A 273 10.53 30.24 -0.52
C SER A 273 10.55 31.39 -1.53
N TYR A 274 10.07 31.17 -2.74
CA TYR A 274 9.97 32.19 -3.77
C TYR A 274 8.52 32.64 -3.97
N GLU A 275 8.31 33.95 -4.08
CA GLU A 275 6.98 34.57 -4.32
C GLU A 275 6.29 34.05 -5.59
N SER A 276 7.03 33.43 -6.50
CA SER A 276 6.53 32.90 -7.77
C SER A 276 5.77 31.57 -7.64
N ASN A 277 5.80 30.86 -6.51
CA ASN A 277 5.25 29.50 -6.37
C ASN A 277 5.63 28.56 -7.56
N GLU A 278 6.88 28.62 -7.98
CA GLU A 278 7.37 27.84 -9.13
C GLU A 278 7.07 26.34 -8.94
N VAL A 279 6.34 25.79 -9.90
CA VAL A 279 5.99 24.37 -9.91
C VAL A 279 7.14 23.58 -10.53
N PHE A 280 7.85 22.84 -9.71
CA PHE A 280 8.94 21.96 -10.16
C PHE A 280 8.44 20.70 -10.84
N GLN A 281 7.29 20.20 -10.38
CA GLN A 281 6.66 19.00 -10.89
C GLN A 281 5.16 19.04 -10.64
N GLU A 282 4.38 18.73 -11.66
CA GLU A 282 2.97 18.40 -11.55
C GLU A 282 2.75 17.06 -12.23
N THR A 283 2.10 16.14 -11.54
CA THR A 283 1.79 14.81 -12.06
C THR A 283 0.31 14.53 -11.89
N ARG A 284 -0.33 14.09 -12.95
CA ARG A 284 -1.71 13.59 -12.97
C ARG A 284 -1.68 12.13 -13.37
N GLU A 285 -2.34 11.32 -12.59
CA GLU A 285 -2.37 9.89 -12.78
C GLU A 285 -3.81 9.38 -12.80
N ARG A 286 -4.12 8.50 -13.73
CA ARG A 286 -5.36 7.73 -13.79
C ARG A 286 -4.98 6.27 -13.73
N PHE A 287 -5.50 5.55 -12.77
CA PHE A 287 -5.11 4.15 -12.57
C PHE A 287 -6.30 3.21 -12.47
N MET A 288 -6.03 1.96 -12.79
CA MET A 288 -6.87 0.82 -12.50
C MET A 288 -6.04 -0.25 -11.81
N LYS A 289 -6.65 -0.93 -10.83
CA LYS A 289 -6.02 -1.98 -10.05
C LYS A 289 -6.98 -3.16 -9.92
N LEU A 290 -6.46 -4.35 -10.17
CA LEU A 290 -7.13 -5.63 -9.91
C LEU A 290 -6.34 -6.40 -8.86
N THR A 291 -6.99 -6.72 -7.75
CA THR A 291 -6.42 -7.60 -6.71
C THR A 291 -7.21 -8.89 -6.65
N ALA A 292 -6.52 -10.00 -6.47
CA ALA A 292 -7.10 -11.32 -6.29
C ALA A 292 -6.44 -12.01 -5.10
N ASN A 293 -7.25 -12.58 -4.21
CA ASN A 293 -6.79 -13.31 -3.03
C ASN A 293 -7.39 -14.71 -3.04
N TYR A 294 -6.54 -15.72 -2.86
CA TYR A 294 -6.92 -17.12 -2.86
C TYR A 294 -6.30 -17.86 -1.67
N PRO A 295 -7.07 -18.26 -0.64
CA PRO A 295 -6.58 -19.09 0.44
C PRO A 295 -6.34 -20.52 -0.04
N ILE A 296 -5.09 -20.92 -0.08
CA ILE A 296 -4.66 -22.29 -0.39
C ILE A 296 -5.11 -23.22 0.74
N THR A 297 -4.89 -22.80 1.98
CA THR A 297 -5.31 -23.48 3.20
C THR A 297 -5.86 -22.43 4.19
N HIS A 298 -6.32 -22.87 5.37
CA HIS A 298 -6.73 -21.95 6.45
C HIS A 298 -5.57 -21.07 6.98
N ARG A 299 -4.31 -21.42 6.69
CA ARG A 299 -3.12 -20.68 7.11
C ARG A 299 -2.41 -19.97 5.96
N PHE A 300 -2.53 -20.46 4.75
CA PHE A 300 -1.83 -19.91 3.59
C PHE A 300 -2.78 -19.24 2.60
N THR A 301 -2.47 -18.00 2.26
CA THR A 301 -3.16 -17.24 1.21
C THR A 301 -2.17 -16.83 0.13
N LEU A 302 -2.51 -17.06 -1.12
CA LEU A 302 -1.83 -16.50 -2.29
C LEU A 302 -2.61 -15.28 -2.76
N SER A 303 -1.91 -14.18 -2.98
CA SER A 303 -2.50 -12.95 -3.48
C SER A 303 -1.74 -12.46 -4.71
N GLY A 304 -2.47 -11.84 -5.63
CA GLY A 304 -1.93 -11.20 -6.81
C GLY A 304 -2.54 -9.81 -7.00
N GLU A 305 -1.75 -8.87 -7.48
CA GLU A 305 -2.19 -7.52 -7.81
C GLU A 305 -1.61 -7.10 -9.16
N LEU A 306 -2.45 -6.49 -9.99
CA LEU A 306 -2.08 -5.86 -11.24
C LEU A 306 -2.56 -4.42 -11.22
N THR A 307 -1.66 -3.48 -11.43
CA THR A 307 -1.97 -2.05 -11.58
C THR A 307 -1.54 -1.58 -12.95
N GLY A 308 -2.39 -0.79 -13.60
CA GLY A 308 -2.07 -0.04 -14.79
C GLY A 308 -2.42 1.42 -14.58
N ALA A 309 -1.52 2.33 -14.91
CA ALA A 309 -1.75 3.76 -14.78
C ALA A 309 -1.28 4.53 -16.02
N LEU A 310 -2.02 5.60 -16.32
CA LEU A 310 -1.63 6.62 -17.28
C LEU A 310 -1.15 7.83 -16.48
N ILE A 311 0.08 8.24 -16.72
CA ILE A 311 0.75 9.34 -16.03
C ILE A 311 0.98 10.48 -17.02
N GLU A 312 0.55 11.67 -16.68
CA GLU A 312 0.87 12.93 -17.36
C GLU A 312 1.74 13.74 -16.40
N GLN A 313 2.93 14.15 -16.85
CA GLN A 313 3.88 14.90 -16.02
C GLN A 313 4.36 16.15 -16.72
N GLN A 314 4.46 17.24 -15.96
CA GLN A 314 5.03 18.52 -16.42
C GLN A 314 5.76 19.24 -15.28
N GLY A 315 6.72 20.08 -15.61
CA GLY A 315 7.44 20.90 -14.62
C GLY A 315 8.85 21.27 -15.04
N LEU A 316 9.50 22.08 -14.22
CA LEU A 316 10.84 22.59 -14.50
C LEU A 316 11.95 21.54 -14.29
N TRP A 317 11.72 20.59 -13.37
CA TRP A 317 12.71 19.58 -12.99
C TRP A 317 12.41 18.18 -13.52
N VAL A 318 11.43 18.07 -14.36
CA VAL A 318 10.99 16.79 -14.90
C VAL A 318 10.82 16.88 -16.41
N THR A 319 11.00 15.79 -17.10
CA THR A 319 10.66 15.70 -18.49
C THR A 319 9.15 15.76 -18.64
N ASN A 320 8.68 16.74 -19.41
CA ASN A 320 7.27 16.85 -19.76
C ASN A 320 6.89 15.68 -20.66
N GLY A 321 5.87 14.95 -20.31
CA GLY A 321 5.46 13.79 -21.11
C GLY A 321 4.35 12.97 -20.49
N GLU A 322 4.06 11.89 -21.18
CA GLU A 322 3.09 10.88 -20.79
C GLU A 322 3.79 9.53 -20.65
N ALA A 323 3.41 8.77 -19.63
CA ALA A 323 3.90 7.42 -19.40
C ALA A 323 2.75 6.45 -19.15
N VAL A 324 3.02 5.18 -19.40
CA VAL A 324 2.22 4.07 -18.90
C VAL A 324 3.03 3.39 -17.79
N ASN A 325 2.48 3.40 -16.57
CA ASN A 325 3.00 2.62 -15.47
C ASN A 325 2.27 1.28 -15.39
N THR A 326 3.01 0.23 -15.18
CA THR A 326 2.46 -1.11 -14.92
C THR A 326 3.15 -1.71 -13.71
N GLU A 327 2.36 -2.21 -12.76
CA GLU A 327 2.86 -2.90 -11.58
C GLU A 327 2.22 -4.28 -11.46
N CYS A 328 3.01 -5.27 -11.11
CA CYS A 328 2.55 -6.62 -10.80
C CYS A 328 3.12 -7.03 -9.45
N LYS A 329 2.25 -7.53 -8.56
CA LYS A 329 2.65 -8.06 -7.25
C LYS A 329 2.16 -9.48 -7.08
N VAL A 330 2.98 -10.30 -6.43
CA VAL A 330 2.61 -11.64 -5.95
C VAL A 330 2.98 -11.71 -4.47
N MET A 331 2.06 -12.21 -3.67
CA MET A 331 2.22 -12.28 -2.21
C MET A 331 1.79 -13.64 -1.69
N ILE A 332 2.48 -14.11 -0.67
CA ILE A 332 2.13 -15.31 0.09
C ILE A 332 2.03 -14.90 1.56
N ASP A 333 0.87 -15.12 2.15
CA ASP A 333 0.58 -14.87 3.55
C ASP A 333 0.51 -16.17 4.32
N TYR A 334 1.13 -16.21 5.51
CA TYR A 334 1.03 -17.30 6.46
C TYR A 334 0.49 -16.80 7.79
N ASN A 335 -0.62 -17.38 8.25
CA ASN A 335 -1.24 -17.10 9.54
C ASN A 335 -0.93 -18.22 10.53
N PHE A 336 -0.53 -17.90 11.76
CA PHE A 336 -0.15 -18.86 12.80
C PHE A 336 -0.77 -18.54 14.16
#